data_4e6643a0b9f59aadb96de6801119e924
#
_entry.id   4e6643a0b9f59aadb96de6801119e924
#
_cell.length_a   1.000
_cell.length_b   1.000
_cell.length_c   1.000
_cell.angle_alpha   90.00
_cell.angle_beta   90.00
_cell.angle_gamma   90.00
#
_symmetry.space_group_name_H-M   'P 1'
#
loop_
_entity.id
_entity.type
_entity.pdbx_description
1 polymer ?
#
loop_
_entity_poly.entity_id
_entity_poly.type
_entity_poly.pdbx_seq_one_letter_code
_entity_poly.pdbx_strand_id
1 'polypeptide(L)' 'MIVYDKLWVTMKEKGITQYKLMKDYHFSSGQLDRLRKNGNVNTYTLNQLCEILNCDISDIAEYIPDKKTDA' A
#
# COMPACT_ATOMS: atom_id res chain seq x y z
N MET A 1 7.26 -7.54 10.13
CA MET A 1 7.25 -7.21 8.69
C MET A 1 6.10 -6.26 8.39
N ILE A 2 6.33 -5.32 7.51
CA ILE A 2 5.27 -4.39 7.09
C ILE A 2 4.54 -5.00 5.90
N VAL A 3 3.22 -5.03 6.00
CA VAL A 3 2.39 -5.56 4.92
C VAL A 3 1.38 -4.50 4.49
N TYR A 4 0.91 -4.59 3.26
CA TYR A 4 0.01 -3.60 2.69
C TYR A 4 -1.35 -4.21 2.32
N ASP A 5 -1.73 -5.24 3.03
CA ASP A 5 -2.99 -5.92 2.74
C ASP A 5 -4.19 -4.99 2.87
N LYS A 6 -4.13 -4.08 3.83
CA LYS A 6 -5.23 -3.15 4.04
C LYS A 6 -5.38 -2.15 2.90
N LEU A 7 -4.30 -1.88 2.18
CA LEU A 7 -4.34 -0.95 1.05
C LEU A 7 -5.36 -1.41 0.00
N TRP A 8 -5.35 -2.71 -0.30
CA TRP A 8 -6.23 -3.22 -1.34
C TRP A 8 -7.70 -3.14 -0.95
N VAL A 9 -7.98 -3.37 0.32
CA VAL A 9 -9.34 -3.26 0.85
C VAL A 9 -9.79 -1.80 0.81
N THR A 10 -8.93 -0.89 1.25
CA THR A 10 -9.25 0.54 1.26
C THR A 10 -9.46 1.06 -0.15
N MET A 11 -8.62 0.63 -1.09
CA MET A 11 -8.79 1.03 -2.49
C MET A 11 -10.13 0.57 -3.03
N LYS A 12 -10.53 -0.65 -2.70
CA LYS A 12 -11.79 -1.16 -3.17
C LYS A 12 -12.96 -0.36 -2.59
N GLU A 13 -12.87 -0.04 -1.31
CA GLU A 13 -13.89 0.77 -0.65
C GLU A 13 -14.02 2.15 -1.25
N LYS A 14 -12.90 2.72 -1.70
CA LYS A 14 -12.88 4.06 -2.26
C LYS A 14 -13.11 4.08 -3.78
N GLY A 15 -13.21 2.91 -4.39
CA GLY A 15 -13.42 2.83 -5.83
C GLY A 15 -12.20 3.19 -6.67
N ILE A 16 -11.00 3.01 -6.11
CA ILE A 16 -9.75 3.31 -6.81
C ILE A 16 -9.09 2.00 -7.18
N THR A 17 -8.82 1.80 -8.46
CA THR A 17 -8.17 0.58 -8.94
C THR A 17 -6.68 0.81 -9.12
N GLN A 18 -5.91 -0.26 -9.25
CA GLN A 18 -4.49 -0.15 -9.56
C GLN A 18 -4.28 0.53 -10.89
N TYR A 19 -5.13 0.24 -11.86
CA TYR A 19 -5.07 0.87 -13.17
C TYR A 19 -5.22 2.39 -13.03
N LYS A 20 -6.14 2.84 -12.19
CA LYS A 20 -6.36 4.25 -11.98
C LYS A 20 -5.15 4.92 -11.33
N LEU A 21 -4.50 4.22 -10.41
CA LEU A 21 -3.26 4.74 -9.81
C LEU A 21 -2.20 4.98 -10.87
N MET A 22 -2.07 4.07 -11.82
CA MET A 22 -1.08 4.20 -12.87
C MET A 22 -1.46 5.30 -13.85
N LYS A 23 -2.71 5.32 -14.26
CA LYS A 23 -3.15 6.26 -15.29
C LYS A 23 -3.31 7.67 -14.80
N ASP A 24 -3.96 7.85 -13.68
CA ASP A 24 -4.30 9.20 -13.19
C ASP A 24 -3.29 9.77 -12.21
N TYR A 25 -2.56 8.92 -11.52
CA TYR A 25 -1.65 9.37 -10.47
C TYR A 25 -0.20 9.01 -10.74
N HIS A 26 0.05 8.47 -11.92
CA HIS A 26 1.41 8.20 -12.40
C HIS A 26 2.23 7.21 -11.56
N PHE A 27 1.57 6.29 -10.91
CA PHE A 27 2.29 5.24 -10.22
C PHE A 27 2.90 4.30 -11.25
N SER A 28 4.12 3.86 -11.03
CA SER A 28 4.76 2.92 -11.92
C SER A 28 4.32 1.50 -11.59
N SER A 29 4.45 0.61 -12.55
CA SER A 29 4.15 -0.80 -12.32
C SER A 29 5.10 -1.37 -11.26
N GLY A 30 6.33 -0.85 -11.20
CA GLY A 30 7.28 -1.30 -10.18
C GLY A 30 6.85 -0.93 -8.78
N GLN A 31 6.28 0.27 -8.60
CA GLN A 31 5.76 0.67 -7.30
C GLN A 31 4.62 -0.23 -6.87
N LEU A 32 3.70 -0.53 -7.77
CA LEU A 32 2.58 -1.40 -7.46
C LEU A 32 3.04 -2.82 -7.18
N ASP A 33 4.04 -3.28 -7.91
CA ASP A 33 4.57 -4.62 -7.69
C ASP A 33 5.20 -4.73 -6.30
N ARG A 34 5.94 -3.71 -5.88
CA ARG A 34 6.52 -3.71 -4.53
C ARG A 34 5.45 -3.70 -3.45
N LEU A 35 4.37 -2.96 -3.67
CA LEU A 35 3.26 -2.95 -2.73
C LEU A 35 2.58 -4.32 -2.67
N ARG A 36 2.40 -4.97 -3.82
CA ARG A 36 1.77 -6.29 -3.85
C ARG A 36 2.62 -7.34 -3.14
N LYS A 37 3.93 -7.19 -3.18
CA LYS A 37 4.85 -8.15 -2.57
C LYS A 37 5.29 -7.75 -1.18
N ASN A 38 4.70 -6.71 -0.63
CA ASN A 38 5.08 -6.18 0.68
C ASN A 38 6.56 -5.80 0.73
N GLY A 39 7.02 -5.20 -0.37
CA GLY A 39 8.41 -4.79 -0.48
C GLY A 39 8.62 -3.37 0.02
N ASN A 40 9.82 -2.84 -0.20
CA ASN A 40 10.14 -1.50 0.24
C ASN A 40 9.53 -0.45 -0.65
N VAL A 41 8.87 0.51 -0.05
CA VAL A 41 8.45 1.72 -0.73
C VAL A 41 8.84 2.89 0.15
N ASN A 42 9.06 4.04 -0.42
CA ASN A 42 9.43 5.17 0.40
C ASN A 42 8.19 5.85 0.99
N THR A 43 8.41 6.66 2.01
CA THR A 43 7.29 7.28 2.72
C THR A 43 6.56 8.28 1.85
N TYR A 44 7.20 8.82 0.83
CA TYR A 44 6.52 9.72 -0.10
C TYR A 44 5.41 8.97 -0.84
N THR A 45 5.67 7.73 -1.23
CA THR A 45 4.65 6.90 -1.88
C THR A 45 3.48 6.66 -0.93
N LEU A 46 3.77 6.39 0.34
CA LEU A 46 2.72 6.19 1.32
C LEU A 46 1.92 7.48 1.54
N ASN A 47 2.61 8.61 1.55
CA ASN A 47 1.95 9.91 1.67
C ASN A 47 1.00 10.14 0.51
N GLN A 48 1.43 9.82 -0.70
CA GLN A 48 0.58 9.96 -1.87
C GLN A 48 -0.67 9.07 -1.75
N LEU A 49 -0.50 7.85 -1.31
CA LEU A 49 -1.64 6.94 -1.15
C LEU A 49 -2.64 7.47 -0.14
N CYS A 50 -2.16 8.01 0.97
CA CYS A 50 -3.05 8.60 1.97
C CYS A 50 -3.83 9.77 1.38
N GLU A 51 -3.17 10.59 0.59
CA GLU A 51 -3.85 11.73 -0.04
C GLU A 51 -4.87 11.27 -1.08
N ILE A 52 -4.50 10.35 -1.93
CA ILE A 52 -5.37 9.87 -2.99
C ILE A 52 -6.61 9.19 -2.40
N LEU A 53 -6.40 8.38 -1.38
CA LEU A 53 -7.48 7.61 -0.78
C LEU A 53 -8.18 8.36 0.36
N ASN A 54 -7.64 9.50 0.73
CA ASN A 54 -8.15 10.32 1.83
C ASN A 54 -8.32 9.44 3.08
N CYS A 55 -7.24 8.81 3.47
CA CYS A 55 -7.24 7.87 4.60
C CYS A 55 -5.97 8.03 5.41
N ASP A 56 -5.89 7.32 6.51
CA ASP A 56 -4.74 7.35 7.39
C ASP A 56 -3.77 6.26 6.98
N ILE A 57 -2.53 6.34 7.44
CA ILE A 57 -1.51 5.34 7.13
C ILE A 57 -1.93 3.96 7.65
N SER A 58 -2.67 3.92 8.74
CA SER A 58 -3.15 2.65 9.29
C SER A 58 -4.17 1.93 8.39
N ASP A 59 -4.71 2.66 7.42
CA ASP A 59 -5.63 2.04 6.45
C ASP A 59 -4.86 1.49 5.25
N ILE A 60 -3.55 1.64 5.22
CA ILE A 60 -2.72 1.22 4.11
C ILE A 60 -1.73 0.15 4.54
N ALA A 61 -1.07 0.34 5.66
CA ALA A 61 0.02 -0.52 6.09
C ALA A 61 -0.18 -1.01 7.51
N GLU A 62 0.41 -2.14 7.80
CA GLU A 62 0.29 -2.76 9.10
C GLU A 62 1.57 -3.49 9.43
N TYR A 63 1.98 -3.47 10.67
CA TYR A 63 3.14 -4.24 11.11
C TYR A 63 2.66 -5.58 11.64
N ILE A 64 3.22 -6.64 11.11
CA ILE A 64 2.94 -8.00 11.57
C ILE A 64 4.24 -8.50 12.19
N PRO A 65 4.25 -8.85 13.46
CA PRO A 65 5.47 -9.39 14.07
C PRO A 65 5.89 -10.69 13.39
N ASP A 66 7.19 -10.82 13.16
CA ASP A 66 7.67 -12.05 12.58
C ASP A 66 7.53 -13.15 13.61
N LYS A 67 7.11 -14.36 13.18
CA LYS A 67 6.92 -15.40 14.03
C LYS A 67 8.16 -16.04 14.24
N LYS A 68 8.92 -15.78 15.04
CA LYS A 68 10.15 -16.35 15.23
C LYS A 68 10.03 -17.48 15.89
N THR A 69 9.91 -18.25 15.68
CA THR A 69 9.79 -19.35 16.24
C THR A 69 10.71 -19.64 17.08
N ASP A 70 11.44 -19.55 17.19
CA ASP A 70 12.30 -19.83 17.93
C ASP A 70 12.25 -19.53 18.87
N ALA A 71 11.94 -19.54 19.03
CA ALA A 71 11.91 -19.30 19.93
C ALA A 71 11.99 -19.40 20.20
#